data_a68e219b11f82970b6ab0e9ddf5942ed
#
_entry.id   a68e219b11f82970b6ab0e9ddf5942ed
#
_cell.length_a   1.000
_cell.length_b   1.000
_cell.length_c   1.000
_cell.angle_alpha   90.00
_cell.angle_beta   90.00
_cell.angle_gamma   90.00
#
_symmetry.space_group_name_H-M   'P 1'
#
loop_
_entity.id
_entity.type
_entity.pdbx_description
1 polymer ?
#
loop_
_entity_poly.entity_id
_entity_poly.type
_entity_poly.pdbx_seq_one_letter_code
_entity_poly.pdbx_strand_id
1 'polypeptide(L)'
;SWRSMTLAATVIALVIGFGLAYRNIYRRTLQKRRVIKISPDEIALRDTPDEQFMTVVTNYMEKHYADPNLKIDDLTRLTHMSRSSFYNRIKELTQMPPNEYLKHFRLRKAEMYLTETRLAISEIAYKTGFTDPAYFSSCFRSRYGITPSAYRRQNERE
;
A
#
# COMPACT_ATOMS: atom_id res chain seq x y z
N SER A 1 23.79 -3.56 39.20
CA SER A 1 24.10 -4.95 39.56
C SER A 1 24.13 -5.79 38.27
N TRP A 2 25.00 -6.75 38.23
CA TRP A 2 25.26 -7.57 36.99
C TRP A 2 24.00 -8.29 36.49
N ARG A 3 23.10 -8.65 37.38
CA ARG A 3 21.79 -9.29 37.07
C ARG A 3 20.82 -8.39 36.26
N SER A 4 20.88 -7.08 36.46
CA SER A 4 20.01 -6.16 35.66
C SER A 4 20.55 -5.91 34.26
N MET A 5 21.86 -5.99 34.05
CA MET A 5 22.46 -5.87 32.72
C MET A 5 22.21 -7.12 31.88
N THR A 6 22.22 -8.33 32.45
CA THR A 6 21.92 -9.58 31.73
C THR A 6 20.45 -9.67 31.33
N LEU A 7 19.53 -9.22 32.17
CA LEU A 7 18.10 -9.15 31.84
C LEU A 7 17.82 -8.15 30.70
N ALA A 8 18.46 -6.99 30.71
CA ALA A 8 18.31 -6.00 29.64
C ALA A 8 18.85 -6.53 28.29
N ALA A 9 20.00 -7.19 28.32
CA ALA A 9 20.61 -7.78 27.12
C ALA A 9 19.73 -8.90 26.50
N THR A 10 19.13 -9.74 27.33
CA THR A 10 18.22 -10.81 26.85
C THR A 10 16.94 -10.26 26.24
N VAL A 11 16.34 -9.22 26.84
CA VAL A 11 15.14 -8.57 26.29
C VAL A 11 15.45 -7.90 24.93
N ILE A 12 16.58 -7.21 24.81
CA ILE A 12 17.00 -6.60 23.54
C ILE A 12 17.24 -7.67 22.46
N ALA A 13 17.89 -8.76 22.81
CA ALA A 13 18.12 -9.88 21.86
C ALA A 13 16.81 -10.51 21.38
N LEU A 14 15.81 -10.68 22.27
CA LEU A 14 14.48 -11.18 21.91
C LEU A 14 13.71 -10.23 21.00
N VAL A 15 13.77 -8.91 21.25
CA VAL A 15 13.11 -7.90 20.40
C VAL A 15 13.74 -7.86 19.01
N ILE A 16 15.07 -7.92 18.94
CA ILE A 16 15.80 -7.95 17.66
C ILE A 16 15.49 -9.26 16.91
N GLY A 17 15.52 -10.40 17.60
CA GLY A 17 15.19 -11.71 17.02
C GLY A 17 13.76 -11.78 16.48
N PHE A 18 12.79 -11.24 17.23
CA PHE A 18 11.39 -11.16 16.80
C PHE A 18 11.22 -10.20 15.61
N GLY A 19 11.90 -9.07 15.60
CA GLY A 19 11.90 -8.12 14.49
C GLY A 19 12.47 -8.73 13.20
N LEU A 20 13.58 -9.46 13.30
CA LEU A 20 14.20 -10.17 12.18
C LEU A 20 13.33 -11.33 11.66
N ALA A 21 12.73 -12.10 12.56
CA ALA A 21 11.81 -13.18 12.20
C ALA A 21 10.55 -12.63 11.50
N TYR A 22 9.95 -11.56 12.05
CA TYR A 22 8.80 -10.88 11.45
C TYR A 22 9.15 -10.33 10.06
N ARG A 23 10.31 -9.67 9.90
CA ARG A 23 10.81 -9.16 8.62
C ARG A 23 11.02 -10.29 7.61
N ASN A 24 11.56 -11.42 8.05
CA ASN A 24 11.83 -12.57 7.18
C ASN A 24 10.52 -13.27 6.74
N ILE A 25 9.55 -13.39 7.65
CA ILE A 25 8.20 -13.91 7.33
C ILE A 25 7.50 -12.96 6.35
N TYR A 26 7.56 -11.65 6.58
CA TYR A 26 6.97 -10.64 5.71
C TYR A 26 7.60 -10.64 4.31
N ARG A 27 8.95 -10.73 4.22
CA ARG A 27 9.66 -10.88 2.94
C ARG A 27 9.30 -12.20 2.23
N ARG A 28 9.16 -13.31 2.95
CA ARG A 28 8.75 -14.61 2.36
C ARG A 28 7.32 -14.60 1.83
N THR A 29 6.42 -13.88 2.47
CA THR A 29 5.03 -13.71 1.97
C THR A 29 4.99 -12.86 0.70
N LEU A 30 5.86 -11.85 0.58
CA LEU A 30 5.98 -11.04 -0.64
C LEU A 30 6.67 -11.80 -1.78
N GLN A 31 7.66 -12.66 -1.50
CA GLN A 31 8.36 -13.46 -2.53
C GLN A 31 7.57 -14.66 -3.03
N LYS A 32 6.51 -15.10 -2.35
CA LYS A 32 5.63 -16.17 -2.85
C LYS A 32 4.64 -15.72 -3.94
N ARG A 33 4.79 -14.56 -4.52
CA ARG A 33 4.23 -14.31 -5.85
C ARG A 33 5.10 -15.08 -6.88
N ARG A 34 4.96 -16.41 -6.89
CA ARG A 34 5.31 -17.19 -8.09
C ARG A 34 4.55 -16.54 -9.23
N VAL A 35 5.28 -16.01 -10.18
CA VAL A 35 4.74 -15.73 -11.51
C VAL A 35 4.36 -17.09 -12.08
N ILE A 36 3.16 -17.55 -11.77
CA ILE A 36 2.56 -18.66 -12.47
C ILE A 36 2.31 -18.09 -13.86
N LYS A 37 3.01 -18.57 -14.86
CA LYS A 37 2.66 -18.37 -16.26
C LYS A 37 1.34 -19.10 -16.50
N ILE A 38 0.24 -18.45 -16.19
CA ILE A 38 -1.11 -18.92 -16.46
C ILE A 38 -1.39 -18.55 -17.91
N SER A 39 -1.84 -19.48 -18.71
CA SER A 39 -2.27 -19.23 -20.09
C SER A 39 -3.47 -18.27 -20.08
N PRO A 40 -3.63 -17.40 -21.10
CA PRO A 40 -4.77 -16.48 -21.17
C PRO A 40 -6.14 -17.15 -21.02
N ASP A 41 -6.29 -18.37 -21.48
CA ASP A 41 -7.54 -19.15 -21.40
C ASP A 41 -7.82 -19.71 -20.00
N GLU A 42 -6.79 -19.89 -19.17
CA GLU A 42 -6.93 -20.35 -17.79
C GLU A 42 -7.27 -19.22 -16.81
N ILE A 43 -6.96 -17.97 -17.18
CA ILE A 43 -7.31 -16.77 -16.44
C ILE A 43 -8.82 -16.51 -16.51
N ALA A 44 -9.42 -16.72 -17.69
CA ALA A 44 -10.85 -16.49 -17.93
C ALA A 44 -11.78 -17.43 -17.12
N LEU A 45 -11.27 -18.56 -16.64
CA LEU A 45 -12.04 -19.59 -15.95
C LEU A 45 -12.00 -19.50 -14.40
N ARG A 46 -11.17 -18.59 -13.82
CA ARG A 46 -10.94 -18.52 -12.36
C ARG A 46 -11.34 -17.19 -11.72
N ASP A 47 -11.61 -16.14 -12.49
CA ASP A 47 -11.96 -14.85 -11.92
C ASP A 47 -13.39 -14.85 -11.38
N THR A 48 -13.52 -14.84 -10.08
CA THR A 48 -14.81 -14.61 -9.43
C THR A 48 -15.35 -13.21 -9.79
N PRO A 49 -16.68 -12.98 -9.69
CA PRO A 49 -17.26 -11.65 -9.92
C PRO A 49 -16.60 -10.54 -9.06
N ASP A 50 -16.07 -10.90 -7.88
CA ASP A 50 -15.37 -9.98 -7.00
C ASP A 50 -13.96 -9.66 -7.48
N GLU A 51 -13.23 -10.66 -8.00
CA GLU A 51 -11.92 -10.47 -8.62
C GLU A 51 -12.03 -9.63 -9.89
N GLN A 52 -13.01 -9.87 -10.73
CA GLN A 52 -13.29 -9.05 -11.91
C GLN A 52 -13.62 -7.61 -11.54
N PHE A 53 -14.48 -7.40 -10.54
CA PHE A 53 -14.81 -6.09 -10.02
C PHE A 53 -13.56 -5.36 -9.50
N MET A 54 -12.76 -6.01 -8.65
CA MET A 54 -11.54 -5.40 -8.11
C MET A 54 -10.50 -5.13 -9.20
N THR A 55 -10.43 -5.98 -10.24
CA THR A 55 -9.55 -5.76 -11.40
C THR A 55 -9.95 -4.49 -12.15
N VAL A 56 -11.24 -4.28 -12.41
CA VAL A 56 -11.75 -3.07 -13.06
C VAL A 56 -11.42 -1.82 -12.23
N VAL A 57 -11.70 -1.87 -10.92
CA VAL A 57 -11.43 -0.75 -9.99
C VAL A 57 -9.93 -0.44 -9.93
N THR A 58 -9.10 -1.45 -9.74
CA THR A 58 -7.65 -1.30 -9.61
C THR A 58 -7.02 -0.79 -10.91
N ASN A 59 -7.43 -1.30 -12.07
CA ASN A 59 -6.95 -0.84 -13.37
C ASN A 59 -7.30 0.62 -13.63
N TYR A 60 -8.48 1.06 -13.22
CA TYR A 60 -8.86 2.46 -13.34
C TYR A 60 -8.04 3.35 -12.40
N MET A 61 -7.89 2.94 -11.15
CA MET A 61 -7.03 3.65 -10.19
C MET A 61 -5.58 3.74 -10.68
N GLU A 62 -5.04 2.67 -11.26
CA GLU A 62 -3.67 2.64 -11.81
C GLU A 62 -3.45 3.70 -12.89
N LYS A 63 -4.45 3.94 -13.71
CA LYS A 63 -4.39 4.95 -14.79
C LYS A 63 -4.60 6.39 -14.30
N HIS A 64 -5.30 6.56 -13.16
CA HIS A 64 -5.80 7.87 -12.75
C HIS A 64 -5.39 8.30 -11.34
N TYR A 65 -4.61 7.49 -10.57
CA TYR A 65 -4.25 7.82 -9.19
C TYR A 65 -3.53 9.16 -9.02
N ALA A 66 -2.79 9.59 -10.04
CA ALA A 66 -2.06 10.85 -10.04
C ALA A 66 -2.96 12.07 -10.20
N ASP A 67 -4.19 11.89 -10.70
CA ASP A 67 -5.16 12.98 -10.80
C ASP A 67 -5.75 13.30 -9.42
N PRO A 68 -5.49 14.51 -8.86
CA PRO A 68 -6.05 14.89 -7.57
C PRO A 68 -7.59 15.01 -7.59
N ASN A 69 -8.18 15.19 -8.78
CA ASN A 69 -9.63 15.31 -8.95
C ASN A 69 -10.35 13.97 -9.11
N LEU A 70 -9.63 12.86 -9.12
CA LEU A 70 -10.24 11.53 -9.17
C LEU A 70 -11.21 11.34 -8.00
N LYS A 71 -12.49 11.13 -8.32
CA LYS A 71 -13.59 10.94 -7.36
C LYS A 71 -14.08 9.49 -7.37
N ILE A 72 -14.65 9.07 -6.25
CA ILE A 72 -15.30 7.76 -6.15
C ILE A 72 -16.48 7.64 -7.12
N ASP A 73 -17.13 8.76 -7.46
CA ASP A 73 -18.21 8.78 -8.45
C ASP A 73 -17.76 8.36 -9.85
N ASP A 74 -16.50 8.56 -10.20
CA ASP A 74 -15.95 8.08 -11.47
C ASP A 74 -15.91 6.54 -11.50
N LEU A 75 -15.56 5.93 -10.37
CA LEU A 75 -15.56 4.48 -10.20
C LEU A 75 -16.98 3.89 -10.15
N THR A 76 -17.93 4.58 -9.53
CA THR A 76 -19.34 4.12 -9.52
C THR A 76 -19.93 4.12 -10.93
N ARG A 77 -19.63 5.13 -11.74
CA ARG A 77 -20.04 5.18 -13.15
C ARG A 77 -19.41 4.07 -13.97
N LEU A 78 -18.12 3.83 -13.78
CA LEU A 78 -17.39 2.76 -14.48
C LEU A 78 -17.95 1.38 -14.18
N THR A 79 -18.35 1.12 -12.95
CA THR A 79 -18.86 -0.18 -12.51
C THR A 79 -20.38 -0.33 -12.68
N HIS A 80 -21.08 0.70 -13.18
CA HIS A 80 -22.54 0.74 -13.30
C HIS A 80 -23.28 0.45 -11.99
N MET A 81 -22.66 0.81 -10.85
CA MET A 81 -23.21 0.59 -9.52
C MET A 81 -23.75 1.87 -8.90
N SER A 82 -24.74 1.76 -8.03
CA SER A 82 -25.10 2.87 -7.14
C SER A 82 -23.96 3.18 -6.18
N ARG A 83 -23.90 4.43 -5.68
CA ARG A 83 -22.87 4.85 -4.72
C ARG A 83 -22.82 3.96 -3.46
N SER A 84 -23.99 3.63 -2.92
CA SER A 84 -24.11 2.77 -1.73
C SER A 84 -23.67 1.33 -2.02
N SER A 85 -24.06 0.75 -3.15
CA SER A 85 -23.66 -0.60 -3.53
C SER A 85 -22.14 -0.68 -3.75
N PHE A 86 -21.57 0.30 -4.44
CA PHE A 86 -20.11 0.39 -4.63
C PHE A 86 -19.37 0.53 -3.30
N TYR A 87 -19.84 1.44 -2.43
CA TYR A 87 -19.25 1.65 -1.11
C TYR A 87 -19.22 0.36 -0.27
N ASN A 88 -20.35 -0.32 -0.18
CA ASN A 88 -20.47 -1.54 0.61
C ASN A 88 -19.57 -2.65 0.04
N ARG A 89 -19.54 -2.82 -1.29
CA ARG A 89 -18.73 -3.85 -1.93
C ARG A 89 -17.23 -3.60 -1.74
N ILE A 90 -16.75 -2.35 -1.92
CA ILE A 90 -15.34 -2.03 -1.64
C ILE A 90 -15.01 -2.26 -0.18
N LYS A 91 -15.88 -1.83 0.76
CA LYS A 91 -15.67 -2.02 2.19
C LYS A 91 -15.62 -3.50 2.58
N GLU A 92 -16.47 -4.32 2.00
CA GLU A 92 -16.48 -5.77 2.23
C GLU A 92 -15.19 -6.43 1.73
N LEU A 93 -14.77 -6.13 0.49
CA LEU A 93 -13.60 -6.74 -0.14
C LEU A 93 -12.26 -6.24 0.40
N THR A 94 -12.18 -4.96 0.81
CA THR A 94 -10.92 -4.32 1.21
C THR A 94 -10.83 -4.01 2.71
N GLN A 95 -11.91 -4.19 3.46
CA GLN A 95 -12.07 -3.82 4.87
C GLN A 95 -11.90 -2.32 5.14
N MET A 96 -11.99 -1.49 4.11
CA MET A 96 -11.85 -0.04 4.23
C MET A 96 -12.79 0.73 3.28
N PRO A 97 -13.21 1.95 3.66
CA PRO A 97 -14.03 2.79 2.78
C PRO A 97 -13.32 3.12 1.46
N PRO A 98 -14.05 3.39 0.36
CA PRO A 98 -13.45 3.67 -0.95
C PRO A 98 -12.43 4.82 -0.96
N ASN A 99 -12.69 5.92 -0.23
CA ASN A 99 -11.75 7.04 -0.13
C ASN A 99 -10.44 6.65 0.58
N GLU A 100 -10.54 5.82 1.61
CA GLU A 100 -9.37 5.28 2.31
C GLU A 100 -8.60 4.30 1.41
N TYR A 101 -9.31 3.47 0.64
CA TYR A 101 -8.72 2.56 -0.31
C TYR A 101 -7.93 3.30 -1.39
N LEU A 102 -8.51 4.37 -1.98
CA LEU A 102 -7.80 5.23 -2.94
C LEU A 102 -6.57 5.91 -2.32
N LYS A 103 -6.71 6.45 -1.10
CA LYS A 103 -5.59 7.04 -0.36
C LYS A 103 -4.47 6.02 -0.13
N HIS A 104 -4.81 4.81 0.31
CA HIS A 104 -3.84 3.72 0.47
C HIS A 104 -3.17 3.31 -0.84
N PHE A 105 -3.92 3.32 -1.94
CA PHE A 105 -3.37 3.04 -3.26
C PHE A 105 -2.31 4.08 -3.66
N ARG A 106 -2.62 5.38 -3.48
CA ARG A 106 -1.69 6.49 -3.71
C ARG A 106 -0.43 6.40 -2.84
N LEU A 107 -0.58 6.05 -1.56
CA LEU A 107 0.56 5.89 -0.64
C LEU A 107 1.47 4.73 -1.03
N ARG A 108 0.94 3.62 -1.56
CA ARG A 108 1.76 2.53 -2.12
C ARG A 108 2.54 2.98 -3.36
N LYS A 109 1.95 3.82 -4.20
CA LYS A 109 2.68 4.42 -5.33
C LYS A 109 3.80 5.35 -4.86
N ALA A 110 3.54 6.12 -3.81
CA ALA A 110 4.56 6.98 -3.21
C ALA A 110 5.71 6.16 -2.61
N GLU A 111 5.44 5.04 -1.97
CA GLU A 111 6.45 4.10 -1.47
C GLU A 111 7.41 3.65 -2.59
N MET A 112 6.87 3.26 -3.76
CA MET A 112 7.68 2.91 -4.93
C MET A 112 8.57 4.07 -5.38
N TYR A 113 8.01 5.29 -5.51
CA TYR A 113 8.80 6.47 -5.87
C TYR A 113 9.90 6.79 -4.85
N LEU A 114 9.64 6.59 -3.57
CA LEU A 114 10.63 6.82 -2.51
C LEU A 114 11.83 5.87 -2.59
N THR A 115 11.61 4.63 -3.02
CA THR A 115 12.65 3.59 -3.13
C THR A 115 13.36 3.60 -4.47
N GLU A 116 12.66 3.95 -5.56
CA GLU A 116 13.15 3.82 -6.92
C GLU A 116 13.68 5.13 -7.51
N THR A 117 13.38 6.28 -6.88
CA THR A 117 13.72 7.60 -7.43
C THR A 117 14.32 8.53 -6.38
N ARG A 118 14.96 9.60 -6.86
CA ARG A 118 15.48 10.71 -6.01
C ARG A 118 14.60 11.97 -6.07
N LEU A 119 13.35 11.85 -6.52
CA LEU A 119 12.41 12.96 -6.57
C LEU A 119 12.21 13.59 -5.18
N ALA A 120 11.99 14.89 -5.11
CA ALA A 120 11.67 15.57 -3.86
C ALA A 120 10.38 15.00 -3.25
N ILE A 121 10.27 15.02 -1.94
CA ILE A 121 9.08 14.49 -1.24
C ILE A 121 7.80 15.20 -1.70
N SER A 122 7.87 16.51 -1.95
CA SER A 122 6.76 17.30 -2.50
C SER A 122 6.39 16.87 -3.92
N GLU A 123 7.37 16.57 -4.77
CA GLU A 123 7.11 16.06 -6.11
C GLU A 123 6.42 14.71 -6.09
N ILE A 124 6.84 13.81 -5.19
CA ILE A 124 6.18 12.51 -5.00
C ILE A 124 4.73 12.70 -4.54
N ALA A 125 4.48 13.62 -3.61
CA ALA A 125 3.13 13.94 -3.19
C ALA A 125 2.23 14.31 -4.38
N TYR A 126 2.67 15.27 -5.21
CA TYR A 126 1.92 15.69 -6.40
C TYR A 126 1.78 14.58 -7.43
N LYS A 127 2.83 13.82 -7.72
CA LYS A 127 2.80 12.69 -8.66
C LYS A 127 1.87 11.55 -8.22
N THR A 128 1.57 11.49 -6.94
CA THR A 128 0.66 10.47 -6.38
C THR A 128 -0.74 11.01 -6.05
N GLY A 129 -1.08 12.20 -6.58
CA GLY A 129 -2.43 12.76 -6.52
C GLY A 129 -2.76 13.46 -5.20
N PHE A 130 -1.76 13.78 -4.36
CA PHE A 130 -1.95 14.67 -3.22
C PHE A 130 -1.74 16.12 -3.64
N THR A 131 -2.59 17.00 -3.18
CA THR A 131 -2.49 18.46 -3.45
C THR A 131 -1.66 19.19 -2.39
N ASP A 132 -1.45 18.58 -1.24
CA ASP A 132 -0.71 19.15 -0.12
C ASP A 132 0.37 18.16 0.37
N PRO A 133 1.67 18.50 0.22
CA PRO A 133 2.78 17.68 0.70
C PRO A 133 2.82 17.46 2.21
N ALA A 134 2.28 18.41 3.02
CA ALA A 134 2.22 18.26 4.47
C ALA A 134 1.17 17.20 4.85
N TYR A 135 0.01 17.27 4.24
CA TYR A 135 -1.04 16.26 4.39
C TYR A 135 -0.57 14.88 3.90
N PHE A 136 0.10 14.81 2.75
CA PHE A 136 0.74 13.58 2.25
C PHE A 136 1.66 12.97 3.30
N SER A 137 2.60 13.78 3.85
CA SER A 137 3.58 13.31 4.83
C SER A 137 2.91 12.79 6.11
N SER A 138 1.84 13.44 6.56
CA SER A 138 1.02 12.99 7.69
C SER A 138 0.33 11.65 7.40
N CYS A 139 -0.30 11.50 6.23
CA CYS A 139 -0.93 10.24 5.81
C CYS A 139 0.08 9.11 5.69
N PHE A 140 1.25 9.40 5.11
CA PHE A 140 2.33 8.42 4.95
C PHE A 140 2.83 7.94 6.32
N ARG A 141 3.12 8.88 7.24
CA ARG A 141 3.54 8.56 8.61
C ARG A 141 2.49 7.74 9.36
N SER A 142 1.21 8.09 9.23
CA SER A 142 0.12 7.33 9.84
C SER A 142 0.08 5.87 9.38
N ARG A 143 0.38 5.62 8.10
CA ARG A 143 0.36 4.28 7.52
C ARG A 143 1.62 3.47 7.78
N TYR A 144 2.80 4.07 7.64
CA TYR A 144 4.10 3.38 7.70
C TYR A 144 4.86 3.58 9.01
N GLY A 145 4.34 4.40 9.93
CA GLY A 145 4.94 4.69 11.22
C GLY A 145 6.06 5.73 11.20
N ILE A 146 6.60 6.04 10.02
CA ILE A 146 7.72 6.98 9.82
C ILE A 146 7.44 7.95 8.68
N THR A 147 8.15 9.08 8.66
CA THR A 147 8.00 10.08 7.61
C THR A 147 8.53 9.57 6.25
N PRO A 148 8.07 10.12 5.11
CA PRO A 148 8.58 9.75 3.79
C PRO A 148 10.11 9.90 3.67
N SER A 149 10.68 10.95 4.25
CA SER A 149 12.13 11.19 4.24
C SER A 149 12.90 10.15 5.07
N ALA A 150 12.35 9.74 6.22
CA ALA A 150 12.94 8.68 7.03
C ALA A 150 12.84 7.33 6.34
N TYR A 151 11.71 7.04 5.68
CA TYR A 151 11.50 5.82 4.89
C TYR A 151 12.54 5.70 3.77
N ARG A 152 12.77 6.77 3.00
CA ARG A 152 13.81 6.81 1.95
C ARG A 152 15.19 6.50 2.52
N ARG A 153 15.61 7.20 3.59
CA ARG A 153 16.94 6.98 4.20
C ARG A 153 17.17 5.56 4.72
N GLN A 154 16.11 4.87 5.17
CA GLN A 154 16.24 3.46 5.60
C GLN A 154 16.50 2.53 4.42
N ASN A 155 15.86 2.79 3.28
CA ASN A 155 16.01 1.95 2.08
C ASN A 155 17.28 2.27 1.27
N GLU A 156 17.90 3.45 1.43
CA GLU A 156 19.19 3.79 0.82
C GLU A 156 20.40 3.13 1.52
N ARG A 157 20.19 2.58 2.73
CA ARG A 157 21.24 1.93 3.54
C ARG A 157 21.28 0.39 3.39
N GLU A 158 20.32 -0.17 2.66
CA GLU A 158 20.27 -1.61 2.33
C GLU A 158 20.86 -1.91 0.93
#